data_62584aea26d4323e2742b5f87773df0e
#
_entry.id   62584aea26d4323e2742b5f87773df0e
#
_cell.length_a   1.000
_cell.length_b   1.000
_cell.length_c   1.000
_cell.angle_alpha   90.00
_cell.angle_beta   90.00
_cell.angle_gamma   90.00
#
_symmetry.space_group_name_H-M   'P 1'
#
loop_
_entity.id
_entity.type
_entity.pdbx_description
1 polymer ?
#
loop_
_entity_poly.entity_id
_entity_poly.type
_entity_poly.pdbx_seq_one_letter_code
_entity_poly.pdbx_strand_id
1 'polypeptide(L)'
;LNTEHYEDKLSAATAGDLISETGTWLDEPMSDGSLIPTFLLARFVRKHVTVALGGDGGDELFAGYPMYYAHTVAAKYLAIPSVLRRGLIEPVVNALPVSTKNMSFDYKAKRFVRAARYDDVTRHHSWFGSFSIDQHKELFSKDVLAQTDADVYRGVRELVGRSDARNVIEQMQYADINYYLAEDILTKVDRAAMAVSLETRAPFLDPRIGQFAASIPVEYKLKGKNGKVILK
;
A
#
# COMPACT_ATOMS: atom_id res chain seq x y z
N LEU A 1 -18.02 23.48 3.12
CA LEU A 1 -17.70 23.86 1.75
C LEU A 1 -19.00 23.82 0.93
N ASN A 2 -19.22 24.83 0.14
CA ASN A 2 -20.41 24.93 -0.71
C ASN A 2 -20.09 24.21 -2.05
N THR A 3 -20.13 22.87 -2.03
CA THR A 3 -19.76 22.02 -3.18
C THR A 3 -20.95 21.16 -3.59
N GLU A 4 -21.09 20.89 -4.88
CA GLU A 4 -21.99 19.85 -5.38
C GLU A 4 -21.38 18.50 -5.13
N HIS A 5 -22.13 17.59 -4.52
CA HIS A 5 -21.67 16.24 -4.20
C HIS A 5 -22.41 15.21 -5.04
N TYR A 6 -21.65 14.30 -5.67
CA TYR A 6 -22.15 13.19 -6.47
C TYR A 6 -21.68 11.88 -5.87
N GLU A 7 -22.57 10.90 -5.77
CA GLU A 7 -22.26 9.56 -5.24
C GLU A 7 -22.68 8.48 -6.25
N ASP A 8 -21.91 7.41 -6.29
CA ASP A 8 -22.31 6.16 -6.96
C ASP A 8 -21.94 4.97 -6.06
N LYS A 9 -22.63 3.83 -6.26
CA LYS A 9 -22.42 2.62 -5.46
C LYS A 9 -21.93 1.49 -6.34
N LEU A 10 -20.77 0.96 -6.01
CA LEU A 10 -20.23 -0.24 -6.63
C LEU A 10 -20.89 -1.49 -6.05
N SER A 11 -21.46 -2.35 -6.91
CA SER A 11 -21.91 -3.70 -6.55
C SER A 11 -20.85 -4.76 -6.89
N ALA A 12 -20.85 -5.88 -6.19
CA ALA A 12 -19.99 -7.01 -6.50
C ALA A 12 -20.25 -7.58 -7.92
N ALA A 13 -21.52 -7.59 -8.35
CA ALA A 13 -21.88 -8.02 -9.69
C ALA A 13 -21.25 -7.13 -10.76
N THR A 14 -21.39 -5.80 -10.63
CA THR A 14 -20.77 -4.84 -11.54
C THR A 14 -19.25 -4.99 -11.59
N ALA A 15 -18.61 -5.25 -10.46
CA ALA A 15 -17.17 -5.49 -10.40
C ALA A 15 -16.77 -6.78 -11.14
N GLY A 16 -17.55 -7.86 -10.99
CA GLY A 16 -17.31 -9.14 -11.66
C GLY A 16 -17.35 -9.03 -13.19
N ASP A 17 -18.33 -8.31 -13.72
CA ASP A 17 -18.48 -8.11 -15.17
C ASP A 17 -17.29 -7.35 -15.79
N LEU A 18 -16.64 -6.49 -15.01
CA LEU A 18 -15.53 -5.65 -15.47
C LEU A 18 -14.17 -6.34 -15.44
N ILE A 19 -14.02 -7.46 -14.74
CA ILE A 19 -12.72 -8.14 -14.63
C ILE A 19 -12.18 -8.52 -16.02
N SER A 20 -13.03 -9.04 -16.91
CA SER A 20 -12.63 -9.38 -18.28
C SER A 20 -12.29 -8.16 -19.13
N GLU A 21 -12.92 -7.02 -18.86
CA GLU A 21 -12.67 -5.77 -19.59
C GLU A 21 -11.30 -5.18 -19.25
N THR A 22 -10.81 -5.37 -18.01
CA THR A 22 -9.52 -4.80 -17.58
C THR A 22 -8.34 -5.24 -18.43
N GLY A 23 -8.36 -6.48 -18.95
CA GLY A 23 -7.33 -7.01 -19.84
C GLY A 23 -7.21 -6.28 -21.18
N THR A 24 -8.16 -5.40 -21.53
CA THR A 24 -8.14 -4.66 -22.81
C THR A 24 -7.38 -3.34 -22.73
N TRP A 25 -7.15 -2.82 -21.54
CA TRP A 25 -6.51 -1.51 -21.31
C TRP A 25 -5.35 -1.52 -20.31
N LEU A 26 -5.06 -2.69 -19.71
CA LEU A 26 -3.85 -2.92 -18.94
C LEU A 26 -2.75 -3.48 -19.84
N ASP A 27 -1.51 -3.02 -19.65
CA ASP A 27 -0.34 -3.54 -20.37
C ASP A 27 0.18 -4.85 -19.75
N GLU A 28 -0.05 -5.03 -18.44
CA GLU A 28 0.36 -6.21 -17.70
C GLU A 28 -0.66 -6.54 -16.59
N PRO A 29 -0.66 -7.77 -16.05
CA PRO A 29 -1.52 -8.14 -14.95
C PRO A 29 -1.25 -7.29 -13.70
N MET A 30 -2.28 -6.64 -13.18
CA MET A 30 -2.23 -5.85 -11.95
C MET A 30 -3.06 -6.51 -10.85
N SER A 31 -2.48 -6.70 -9.67
CA SER A 31 -3.15 -7.39 -8.54
C SER A 31 -3.73 -6.43 -7.49
N ASP A 32 -3.76 -5.12 -7.75
CA ASP A 32 -4.38 -4.16 -6.82
C ASP A 32 -5.91 -4.28 -6.85
N GLY A 33 -6.49 -4.69 -5.74
CA GLY A 33 -7.95 -4.83 -5.59
C GLY A 33 -8.74 -3.53 -5.74
N SER A 34 -8.07 -2.36 -5.73
CA SER A 34 -8.70 -1.07 -5.96
C SER A 34 -8.78 -0.66 -7.44
N LEU A 35 -8.23 -1.46 -8.36
CA LEU A 35 -8.24 -1.17 -9.80
C LEU A 35 -9.67 -0.99 -10.33
N ILE A 36 -10.56 -1.94 -10.07
CA ILE A 36 -11.96 -1.88 -10.51
C ILE A 36 -12.72 -0.70 -9.89
N PRO A 37 -12.66 -0.47 -8.56
CA PRO A 37 -13.21 0.74 -7.97
C PRO A 37 -12.69 2.03 -8.60
N THR A 38 -11.39 2.13 -8.89
CA THR A 38 -10.77 3.31 -9.50
C THR A 38 -11.30 3.53 -10.92
N PHE A 39 -11.39 2.47 -11.73
CA PHE A 39 -11.98 2.55 -13.08
C PHE A 39 -13.43 3.01 -13.04
N LEU A 40 -14.25 2.44 -12.16
CA LEU A 40 -15.66 2.83 -12.02
C LEU A 40 -15.82 4.27 -11.55
N LEU A 41 -14.97 4.71 -10.61
CA LEU A 41 -14.94 6.10 -10.19
C LEU A 41 -14.57 7.02 -11.36
N ALA A 42 -13.53 6.70 -12.12
CA ALA A 42 -13.13 7.47 -13.30
C ALA A 42 -14.26 7.55 -14.34
N ARG A 43 -14.92 6.42 -14.63
CA ARG A 43 -16.08 6.35 -15.54
C ARG A 43 -17.27 7.18 -15.04
N PHE A 44 -17.51 7.22 -13.76
CA PHE A 44 -18.54 8.05 -13.14
C PHE A 44 -18.19 9.54 -13.23
N VAL A 45 -16.99 9.93 -12.84
CA VAL A 45 -16.50 11.33 -12.85
C VAL A 45 -16.47 11.88 -14.27
N ARG A 46 -16.09 11.05 -15.26
CA ARG A 46 -16.03 11.47 -16.68
C ARG A 46 -17.36 11.94 -17.24
N LYS A 47 -18.49 11.54 -16.66
CA LYS A 47 -19.82 12.04 -17.04
C LYS A 47 -20.02 13.53 -16.70
N HIS A 48 -19.24 14.05 -15.78
CA HIS A 48 -19.39 15.41 -15.24
C HIS A 48 -18.24 16.33 -15.68
N VAL A 49 -17.02 15.80 -15.76
CA VAL A 49 -15.82 16.58 -16.06
C VAL A 49 -14.86 15.84 -16.98
N THR A 50 -13.93 16.57 -17.59
CA THR A 50 -12.85 16.01 -18.41
C THR A 50 -11.53 15.94 -17.66
N VAL A 51 -11.38 16.74 -16.60
CA VAL A 51 -10.20 16.79 -15.72
C VAL A 51 -10.66 16.71 -14.28
N ALA A 52 -10.01 15.87 -13.46
CA ALA A 52 -10.28 15.72 -12.04
C ALA A 52 -9.00 15.84 -11.22
N LEU A 53 -9.14 16.36 -10.00
CA LEU A 53 -8.04 16.39 -9.02
C LEU A 53 -8.15 15.18 -8.10
N GLY A 54 -7.06 14.41 -7.97
CA GLY A 54 -6.91 13.28 -7.07
C GLY A 54 -6.12 13.62 -5.81
N GLY A 55 -6.18 12.73 -4.83
CA GLY A 55 -5.43 12.84 -3.56
C GLY A 55 -4.16 12.00 -3.51
N ASP A 56 -3.71 11.47 -4.66
CA ASP A 56 -2.57 10.55 -4.76
C ASP A 56 -1.28 11.22 -4.28
N GLY A 57 -0.42 10.44 -3.62
CA GLY A 57 0.79 10.94 -2.96
C GLY A 57 0.56 11.42 -1.53
N GLY A 58 -0.69 11.67 -1.12
CA GLY A 58 -0.98 12.18 0.23
C GLY A 58 -0.69 11.18 1.35
N ASP A 59 -0.79 9.88 1.11
CA ASP A 59 -0.46 8.84 2.08
C ASP A 59 1.04 8.63 2.20
N GLU A 60 1.74 8.62 1.10
CA GLU A 60 3.19 8.43 1.01
C GLU A 60 3.93 9.62 1.61
N LEU A 61 3.55 10.83 1.23
CA LEU A 61 4.23 12.06 1.68
C LEU A 61 3.97 12.38 3.16
N PHE A 62 2.78 12.07 3.67
CA PHE A 62 2.33 12.49 5.00
C PHE A 62 2.04 11.31 5.94
N ALA A 63 2.64 10.15 5.70
CA ALA A 63 2.53 8.94 6.52
C ALA A 63 1.08 8.52 6.81
N GLY A 64 0.25 8.46 5.77
CA GLY A 64 -1.17 8.14 5.89
C GLY A 64 -1.46 6.65 6.07
N TYR A 65 -0.63 5.77 5.55
CA TYR A 65 -0.86 4.33 5.63
C TYR A 65 -0.69 3.76 7.04
N PRO A 66 -1.57 2.84 7.44
CA PRO A 66 -1.47 2.18 8.76
C PRO A 66 -0.13 1.45 8.98
N MET A 67 0.58 1.08 7.91
CA MET A 67 1.85 0.38 7.98
C MET A 67 2.95 1.22 8.61
N TYR A 68 2.96 2.53 8.42
CA TYR A 68 3.92 3.40 9.11
C TYR A 68 3.76 3.33 10.63
N TYR A 69 2.51 3.35 11.12
CA TYR A 69 2.26 3.12 12.54
C TYR A 69 2.65 1.69 12.97
N ALA A 70 2.39 0.69 12.11
CA ALA A 70 2.74 -0.69 12.43
C ALA A 70 4.25 -0.87 12.66
N HIS A 71 5.14 -0.09 12.02
CA HIS A 71 6.58 -0.09 12.32
C HIS A 71 6.87 0.36 13.75
N THR A 72 6.18 1.37 14.27
CA THR A 72 6.36 1.81 15.68
C THR A 72 5.90 0.74 16.67
N VAL A 73 4.84 -0.01 16.32
CA VAL A 73 4.37 -1.15 17.12
C VAL A 73 5.34 -2.32 17.00
N ALA A 74 5.90 -2.57 15.81
CA ALA A 74 6.87 -3.64 15.58
C ALA A 74 8.14 -3.44 16.39
N ALA A 75 8.66 -2.21 16.53
CA ALA A 75 9.81 -1.91 17.37
C ALA A 75 9.55 -2.32 18.82
N LYS A 76 8.38 -2.00 19.37
CA LYS A 76 7.98 -2.40 20.74
C LYS A 76 7.79 -3.91 20.86
N TYR A 77 7.14 -4.53 19.88
CA TYR A 77 6.94 -5.98 19.84
C TYR A 77 8.26 -6.74 19.79
N LEU A 78 9.23 -6.28 18.99
CA LEU A 78 10.53 -6.90 18.86
C LEU A 78 11.42 -6.74 20.12
N ALA A 79 11.16 -5.76 20.96
CA ALA A 79 11.79 -5.63 22.27
C ALA A 79 11.36 -6.72 23.27
N ILE A 80 10.23 -7.42 23.03
CA ILE A 80 9.80 -8.56 23.83
C ILE A 80 10.71 -9.76 23.53
N PRO A 81 11.19 -10.51 24.54
CA PRO A 81 12.01 -11.69 24.33
C PRO A 81 11.38 -12.69 23.33
N SER A 82 12.19 -13.23 22.43
CA SER A 82 11.72 -14.11 21.35
C SER A 82 10.98 -15.37 21.87
N VAL A 83 11.38 -15.86 23.04
CA VAL A 83 10.71 -17.01 23.68
C VAL A 83 9.24 -16.67 23.99
N LEU A 84 8.97 -15.48 24.54
CA LEU A 84 7.60 -15.05 24.85
C LEU A 84 6.81 -14.78 23.57
N ARG A 85 7.45 -14.15 22.56
CA ARG A 85 6.78 -13.87 21.29
C ARG A 85 6.34 -15.17 20.60
N ARG A 86 7.28 -16.11 20.41
CA ARG A 86 7.04 -17.38 19.70
C ARG A 86 6.25 -18.40 20.54
N GLY A 87 6.49 -18.44 21.85
CA GLY A 87 5.85 -19.42 22.74
C GLY A 87 4.46 -19.03 23.24
N LEU A 88 4.12 -17.74 23.25
CA LEU A 88 2.83 -17.27 23.78
C LEU A 88 2.09 -16.37 22.80
N ILE A 89 2.69 -15.26 22.36
CA ILE A 89 1.94 -14.25 21.60
C ILE A 89 1.54 -14.77 20.22
N GLU A 90 2.49 -15.32 19.45
CA GLU A 90 2.21 -15.81 18.09
C GLU A 90 1.21 -16.96 18.07
N PRO A 91 1.26 -17.99 18.94
CA PRO A 91 0.22 -19.02 19.03
C PRO A 91 -1.16 -18.45 19.34
N VAL A 92 -1.26 -17.54 20.32
CA VAL A 92 -2.55 -16.90 20.67
C VAL A 92 -3.11 -16.10 19.51
N VAL A 93 -2.28 -15.30 18.83
CA VAL A 93 -2.71 -14.53 17.65
C VAL A 93 -3.13 -15.44 16.51
N ASN A 94 -2.40 -16.53 16.25
CA ASN A 94 -2.74 -17.48 15.19
C ASN A 94 -4.02 -18.26 15.47
N ALA A 95 -4.37 -18.46 16.75
CA ALA A 95 -5.61 -19.12 17.18
C ALA A 95 -6.84 -18.21 17.11
N LEU A 96 -6.69 -16.91 16.82
CA LEU A 96 -7.85 -16.02 16.68
C LEU A 96 -8.81 -16.53 15.58
N PRO A 97 -10.13 -16.52 15.83
CA PRO A 97 -11.12 -16.93 14.86
C PRO A 97 -11.06 -16.04 13.62
N VAL A 98 -11.23 -16.66 12.45
CA VAL A 98 -11.21 -15.94 11.17
C VAL A 98 -12.50 -15.14 11.01
N SER A 99 -12.38 -13.87 10.73
CA SER A 99 -13.51 -12.99 10.41
C SER A 99 -13.55 -12.70 8.92
N THR A 100 -14.75 -12.68 8.34
CA THR A 100 -14.99 -12.30 6.95
C THR A 100 -15.08 -10.78 6.73
N LYS A 101 -14.99 -10.00 7.82
CA LYS A 101 -14.99 -8.53 7.73
C LYS A 101 -13.70 -8.03 7.09
N ASN A 102 -13.83 -7.09 6.16
CA ASN A 102 -12.67 -6.45 5.55
C ASN A 102 -11.75 -5.81 6.61
N MET A 103 -10.44 -6.04 6.49
CA MET A 103 -9.42 -5.50 7.40
C MET A 103 -9.70 -5.80 8.89
N SER A 104 -10.23 -7.00 9.17
CA SER A 104 -10.54 -7.45 10.53
C SER A 104 -9.31 -7.47 11.46
N PHE A 105 -9.55 -7.48 12.77
CA PHE A 105 -8.47 -7.50 13.76
C PHE A 105 -7.60 -8.76 13.65
N ASP A 106 -8.21 -9.94 13.51
CA ASP A 106 -7.51 -11.21 13.36
C ASP A 106 -6.61 -11.21 12.11
N TYR A 107 -7.12 -10.71 10.98
CA TYR A 107 -6.34 -10.55 9.76
C TYR A 107 -5.11 -9.66 9.98
N LYS A 108 -5.31 -8.47 10.56
CA LYS A 108 -4.20 -7.53 10.84
C LYS A 108 -3.19 -8.10 11.83
N ALA A 109 -3.66 -8.73 12.92
CA ALA A 109 -2.80 -9.30 13.94
C ALA A 109 -1.95 -10.47 13.42
N LYS A 110 -2.58 -11.41 12.69
CA LYS A 110 -1.86 -12.55 12.09
C LYS A 110 -0.82 -12.08 11.07
N ARG A 111 -1.20 -11.11 10.21
CA ARG A 111 -0.28 -10.52 9.23
C ARG A 111 0.87 -9.79 9.89
N PHE A 112 0.59 -9.04 10.97
CA PHE A 112 1.59 -8.32 11.74
C PHE A 112 2.64 -9.28 12.33
N VAL A 113 2.23 -10.30 13.09
CA VAL A 113 3.18 -11.21 13.76
C VAL A 113 3.98 -12.03 12.73
N ARG A 114 3.37 -12.42 11.61
CA ARG A 114 4.05 -13.13 10.53
C ARG A 114 5.18 -12.31 9.93
N ALA A 115 4.90 -11.04 9.64
CA ALA A 115 5.88 -10.14 9.02
C ALA A 115 6.89 -9.57 10.00
N ALA A 116 6.57 -9.50 11.29
CA ALA A 116 7.44 -8.91 12.32
C ALA A 116 8.84 -9.53 12.40
N ARG A 117 9.01 -10.78 11.96
CA ARG A 117 10.31 -11.50 11.94
C ARG A 117 11.28 -11.02 10.87
N TYR A 118 10.77 -10.35 9.85
CA TYR A 118 11.59 -9.88 8.72
C TYR A 118 12.27 -8.52 9.06
N ASP A 119 13.27 -8.16 8.26
CA ASP A 119 13.82 -6.81 8.24
C ASP A 119 12.77 -5.77 7.82
N ASP A 120 13.10 -4.49 7.97
CA ASP A 120 12.12 -3.41 7.79
C ASP A 120 11.54 -3.34 6.37
N VAL A 121 12.35 -3.55 5.33
CA VAL A 121 11.90 -3.54 3.93
C VAL A 121 10.96 -4.71 3.67
N THR A 122 11.39 -5.93 3.97
CA THR A 122 10.58 -7.15 3.77
C THR A 122 9.30 -7.09 4.58
N ARG A 123 9.38 -6.61 5.83
CA ARG A 123 8.23 -6.43 6.72
C ARG A 123 7.20 -5.49 6.12
N HIS A 124 7.65 -4.31 5.66
CA HIS A 124 6.80 -3.29 5.09
C HIS A 124 6.04 -3.82 3.87
N HIS A 125 6.77 -4.35 2.88
CA HIS A 125 6.16 -4.87 1.67
C HIS A 125 5.34 -6.15 1.89
N SER A 126 5.67 -6.97 2.89
CA SER A 126 4.80 -8.09 3.31
C SER A 126 3.45 -7.63 3.86
N TRP A 127 3.33 -6.40 4.33
CA TRP A 127 2.05 -5.83 4.75
C TRP A 127 1.21 -5.28 3.59
N PHE A 128 1.81 -4.95 2.45
CA PHE A 128 1.09 -4.59 1.23
C PHE A 128 0.78 -5.81 0.35
N GLY A 129 1.77 -6.67 0.13
CA GLY A 129 1.71 -7.76 -0.83
C GLY A 129 0.64 -8.82 -0.56
N SER A 130 0.17 -9.47 -1.59
CA SER A 130 -0.83 -10.55 -1.51
C SER A 130 -0.23 -11.85 -1.02
N PHE A 131 1.04 -12.13 -1.35
CA PHE A 131 1.75 -13.35 -1.00
C PHE A 131 2.97 -13.05 -0.11
N SER A 132 3.23 -13.91 0.86
CA SER A 132 4.47 -13.89 1.63
C SER A 132 5.59 -14.58 0.85
N ILE A 133 6.84 -14.32 1.24
CA ILE A 133 8.03 -15.00 0.65
C ILE A 133 7.91 -16.53 0.74
N ASP A 134 7.36 -17.05 1.85
CA ASP A 134 7.18 -18.50 2.02
C ASP A 134 6.12 -19.03 1.04
N GLN A 135 5.05 -18.29 0.81
CA GLN A 135 4.00 -18.67 -0.15
C GLN A 135 4.49 -18.66 -1.61
N HIS A 136 5.46 -17.81 -1.96
CA HIS A 136 6.09 -17.87 -3.28
C HIS A 136 6.75 -19.23 -3.54
N LYS A 137 7.38 -19.85 -2.53
CA LYS A 137 8.00 -21.17 -2.63
C LYS A 137 6.98 -22.30 -2.81
N GLU A 138 5.77 -22.11 -2.32
CA GLU A 138 4.66 -23.06 -2.50
C GLU A 138 3.96 -22.89 -3.85
N LEU A 139 3.90 -21.64 -4.35
CA LEU A 139 3.20 -21.29 -5.58
C LEU A 139 4.00 -21.64 -6.85
N PHE A 140 5.30 -21.39 -6.85
CA PHE A 140 6.14 -21.56 -8.02
C PHE A 140 6.83 -22.93 -8.05
N SER A 141 7.02 -23.49 -9.26
CA SER A 141 7.82 -24.67 -9.47
C SER A 141 9.30 -24.41 -9.13
N LYS A 142 10.06 -25.48 -8.85
CA LYS A 142 11.50 -25.38 -8.57
C LYS A 142 12.27 -24.72 -9.72
N ASP A 143 11.88 -24.98 -10.95
CA ASP A 143 12.56 -24.43 -12.14
C ASP A 143 12.33 -22.92 -12.27
N VAL A 144 11.12 -22.43 -11.95
CA VAL A 144 10.83 -20.99 -11.90
C VAL A 144 11.60 -20.33 -10.76
N LEU A 145 11.61 -20.94 -9.57
CA LEU A 145 12.34 -20.40 -8.42
C LEU A 145 13.86 -20.34 -8.68
N ALA A 146 14.40 -21.28 -9.44
CA ALA A 146 15.83 -21.27 -9.81
C ALA A 146 16.20 -20.15 -10.79
N GLN A 147 15.23 -19.62 -11.55
CA GLN A 147 15.42 -18.55 -12.51
C GLN A 147 15.06 -17.17 -11.95
N THR A 148 14.42 -17.12 -10.80
CA THR A 148 14.02 -15.87 -10.15
C THR A 148 15.03 -15.47 -9.08
N ASP A 149 15.10 -14.15 -8.79
CA ASP A 149 15.88 -13.67 -7.67
C ASP A 149 15.31 -14.21 -6.35
N ALA A 150 16.18 -14.77 -5.51
CA ALA A 150 15.79 -15.21 -4.17
C ALA A 150 15.33 -14.04 -3.27
N ASP A 151 15.83 -12.82 -3.52
CA ASP A 151 15.41 -11.60 -2.85
C ASP A 151 14.54 -10.74 -3.77
N VAL A 152 13.23 -10.98 -3.73
CA VAL A 152 12.22 -10.24 -4.50
C VAL A 152 12.17 -8.74 -4.15
N TYR A 153 12.77 -8.34 -3.03
CA TYR A 153 12.83 -6.94 -2.58
C TYR A 153 14.22 -6.31 -2.76
N ARG A 154 15.12 -6.94 -3.53
CA ARG A 154 16.48 -6.41 -3.76
C ARG A 154 16.46 -4.97 -4.28
N GLY A 155 15.67 -4.67 -5.31
CA GLY A 155 15.57 -3.33 -5.87
C GLY A 155 15.13 -2.28 -4.84
N VAL A 156 14.17 -2.63 -3.99
CA VAL A 156 13.72 -1.74 -2.91
C VAL A 156 14.80 -1.55 -1.85
N ARG A 157 15.55 -2.61 -1.50
CA ARG A 157 16.67 -2.49 -0.54
C ARG A 157 17.77 -1.58 -1.06
N GLU A 158 18.13 -1.72 -2.33
CA GLU A 158 19.11 -0.85 -2.97
C GLU A 158 18.63 0.60 -3.01
N LEU A 159 17.34 0.81 -3.27
CA LEU A 159 16.71 2.14 -3.24
C LEU A 159 16.80 2.75 -1.83
N VAL A 160 16.36 2.02 -0.81
CA VAL A 160 16.44 2.48 0.59
C VAL A 160 17.89 2.73 1.01
N GLY A 161 18.83 1.91 0.59
CA GLY A 161 20.25 2.07 0.88
C GLY A 161 20.90 3.34 0.28
N ARG A 162 20.25 3.97 -0.70
CA ARG A 162 20.68 5.26 -1.28
C ARG A 162 20.05 6.47 -0.60
N SER A 163 19.06 6.25 0.30
CA SER A 163 18.37 7.33 0.99
C SER A 163 19.21 7.87 2.15
N ASP A 164 19.04 9.14 2.47
CA ASP A 164 19.56 9.80 3.68
C ASP A 164 18.55 9.78 4.84
N ALA A 165 17.54 8.93 4.74
CA ALA A 165 16.48 8.79 5.71
C ALA A 165 17.00 8.39 7.09
N ARG A 166 16.51 9.06 8.13
CA ARG A 166 17.04 8.98 9.51
C ARG A 166 16.39 7.89 10.37
N ASN A 167 15.23 7.41 9.95
CA ASN A 167 14.47 6.40 10.68
C ASN A 167 13.66 5.52 9.71
N VAL A 168 13.15 4.41 10.22
CA VAL A 168 12.41 3.42 9.42
C VAL A 168 11.20 4.00 8.69
N ILE A 169 10.50 4.98 9.28
CA ILE A 169 9.31 5.57 8.64
C ILE A 169 9.72 6.40 7.43
N GLU A 170 10.75 7.23 7.55
CA GLU A 170 11.30 7.99 6.42
C GLU A 170 11.83 7.06 5.32
N GLN A 171 12.52 5.98 5.69
CA GLN A 171 12.98 4.97 4.73
C GLN A 171 11.83 4.33 3.96
N MET A 172 10.77 3.97 4.65
CA MET A 172 9.60 3.37 4.01
C MET A 172 8.81 4.38 3.19
N GLN A 173 8.68 5.63 3.63
CA GLN A 173 8.10 6.70 2.82
C GLN A 173 8.92 6.91 1.51
N TYR A 174 10.25 6.90 1.61
CA TYR A 174 11.11 7.01 0.44
C TYR A 174 10.93 5.83 -0.52
N ALA A 175 10.83 4.61 0.00
CA ALA A 175 10.55 3.42 -0.78
C ALA A 175 9.16 3.50 -1.44
N ASP A 176 8.13 3.88 -0.67
CA ASP A 176 6.76 3.97 -1.18
C ASP A 176 6.61 5.03 -2.28
N ILE A 177 7.25 6.20 -2.14
CA ILE A 177 7.22 7.25 -3.15
C ILE A 177 7.86 6.79 -4.46
N ASN A 178 9.02 6.11 -4.38
CA ASN A 178 9.79 5.74 -5.57
C ASN A 178 9.41 4.40 -6.18
N TYR A 179 8.67 3.56 -5.47
CA TYR A 179 8.30 2.23 -5.92
C TYR A 179 6.78 2.04 -5.90
N TYR A 180 6.14 1.97 -4.73
CA TYR A 180 4.71 1.67 -4.63
C TYR A 180 3.82 2.74 -5.28
N LEU A 181 4.10 4.02 -5.02
CA LEU A 181 3.37 5.13 -5.64
C LEU A 181 3.57 5.14 -7.16
N ALA A 182 4.80 5.01 -7.63
CA ALA A 182 5.12 5.11 -9.05
C ALA A 182 4.61 3.91 -9.85
N GLU A 183 4.92 2.69 -9.38
CA GLU A 183 4.70 1.46 -10.15
C GLU A 183 3.29 0.86 -9.97
N ASP A 184 2.62 1.14 -8.84
CA ASP A 184 1.27 0.62 -8.58
C ASP A 184 0.22 1.74 -8.61
N ILE A 185 0.28 2.71 -7.68
CA ILE A 185 -0.80 3.68 -7.49
C ILE A 185 -1.01 4.56 -8.73
N LEU A 186 0.05 5.20 -9.23
CA LEU A 186 -0.06 6.11 -10.36
C LEU A 186 -0.32 5.37 -11.66
N THR A 187 0.28 4.21 -11.87
CA THR A 187 0.02 3.35 -13.03
C THR A 187 -1.45 2.93 -13.07
N LYS A 188 -2.00 2.47 -11.95
CA LYS A 188 -3.42 2.13 -11.81
C LYS A 188 -4.33 3.31 -12.13
N VAL A 189 -4.08 4.47 -11.51
CA VAL A 189 -4.90 5.67 -11.71
C VAL A 189 -4.85 6.13 -13.16
N ASP A 190 -3.65 6.17 -13.76
CA ASP A 190 -3.47 6.55 -15.16
C ASP A 190 -4.23 5.61 -16.10
N ARG A 191 -4.00 4.30 -16.01
CA ARG A 191 -4.65 3.32 -16.87
C ARG A 191 -6.17 3.33 -16.73
N ALA A 192 -6.67 3.35 -15.49
CA ALA A 192 -8.10 3.36 -15.23
C ALA A 192 -8.79 4.67 -15.70
N ALA A 193 -8.14 5.82 -15.52
CA ALA A 193 -8.68 7.10 -15.94
C ALA A 193 -8.60 7.28 -17.48
N MET A 194 -7.47 6.91 -18.08
CA MET A 194 -7.29 7.01 -19.53
C MET A 194 -8.20 6.07 -20.31
N ALA A 195 -8.54 4.90 -19.77
CA ALA A 195 -9.51 3.98 -20.36
C ALA A 195 -10.89 4.63 -20.64
N VAL A 196 -11.21 5.69 -19.90
CA VAL A 196 -12.46 6.47 -20.08
C VAL A 196 -12.20 7.91 -20.53
N SER A 197 -10.99 8.25 -20.94
CA SER A 197 -10.59 9.59 -21.37
C SER A 197 -10.80 10.67 -20.31
N LEU A 198 -10.55 10.34 -19.04
CA LEU A 198 -10.52 11.27 -17.92
C LEU A 198 -9.07 11.64 -17.62
N GLU A 199 -8.75 12.92 -17.65
CA GLU A 199 -7.45 13.40 -17.16
C GLU A 199 -7.47 13.54 -15.63
N THR A 200 -6.49 12.96 -14.96
CA THR A 200 -6.32 13.10 -13.50
C THR A 200 -5.07 13.92 -13.18
N ARG A 201 -5.15 14.75 -12.16
CA ARG A 201 -4.04 15.56 -11.64
C ARG A 201 -3.93 15.32 -10.14
N ALA A 202 -2.71 15.10 -9.65
CA ALA A 202 -2.39 14.85 -8.24
C ALA A 202 -1.61 16.06 -7.66
N PRO A 203 -2.27 17.05 -7.06
CA PRO A 203 -1.61 18.25 -6.55
C PRO A 203 -0.54 17.96 -5.50
N PHE A 204 -0.68 16.90 -4.70
CA PHE A 204 0.35 16.49 -3.72
C PHE A 204 1.67 16.09 -4.37
N LEU A 205 1.68 15.72 -5.65
CA LEU A 205 2.87 15.31 -6.38
C LEU A 205 3.62 16.49 -7.04
N ASP A 206 3.20 17.73 -6.78
CA ASP A 206 4.03 18.90 -7.13
C ASP A 206 5.40 18.78 -6.43
N PRO A 207 6.53 18.86 -7.16
CA PRO A 207 7.87 18.70 -6.57
C PRO A 207 8.13 19.62 -5.37
N ARG A 208 7.52 20.81 -5.33
CA ARG A 208 7.65 21.74 -4.20
C ARG A 208 6.96 21.19 -2.96
N ILE A 209 5.79 20.54 -3.12
CA ILE A 209 5.08 19.88 -2.02
C ILE A 209 5.86 18.66 -1.56
N GLY A 210 6.41 17.87 -2.48
CA GLY A 210 7.27 16.73 -2.17
C GLY A 210 8.49 17.13 -1.34
N GLN A 211 9.23 18.15 -1.77
CA GLN A 211 10.38 18.69 -1.04
C GLN A 211 9.99 19.23 0.35
N PHE A 212 8.89 19.95 0.43
CA PHE A 212 8.36 20.44 1.71
C PHE A 212 7.98 19.27 2.63
N ALA A 213 7.24 18.31 2.13
CA ALA A 213 6.84 17.12 2.90
C ALA A 213 8.07 16.34 3.38
N ALA A 214 9.11 16.17 2.57
CA ALA A 214 10.36 15.52 2.98
C ALA A 214 11.06 16.26 4.13
N SER A 215 10.95 17.59 4.20
CA SER A 215 11.54 18.39 5.28
C SER A 215 10.76 18.32 6.61
N ILE A 216 9.52 17.87 6.60
CA ILE A 216 8.67 17.80 7.80
C ILE A 216 9.07 16.58 8.66
N PRO A 217 9.43 16.76 9.94
CA PRO A 217 9.70 15.66 10.86
C PRO A 217 8.51 14.72 10.99
N VAL A 218 8.79 13.42 11.19
CA VAL A 218 7.77 12.35 11.22
C VAL A 218 6.70 12.59 12.28
N GLU A 219 7.04 13.17 13.42
CA GLU A 219 6.10 13.48 14.52
C GLU A 219 4.97 14.44 14.14
N TYR A 220 5.15 15.27 13.10
CA TYR A 220 4.11 16.11 12.54
C TYR A 220 3.26 15.40 11.48
N LYS A 221 3.74 14.30 10.93
CA LYS A 221 3.02 13.47 9.96
C LYS A 221 2.24 12.34 10.63
N LEU A 222 2.85 11.69 11.64
CA LEU A 222 2.33 10.50 12.31
C LEU A 222 2.32 10.67 13.83
N LYS A 223 1.12 10.61 14.45
CA LYS A 223 0.96 10.64 15.91
C LYS A 223 0.13 9.45 16.39
N GLY A 224 0.78 8.49 17.03
CA GLY A 224 0.16 7.21 17.35
C GLY A 224 -0.37 6.54 16.08
N LYS A 225 -1.62 6.14 16.05
CA LYS A 225 -2.28 5.52 14.87
C LYS A 225 -2.78 6.53 13.82
N ASN A 226 -2.65 7.82 14.08
CA ASN A 226 -3.16 8.86 13.19
C ASN A 226 -2.06 9.34 12.26
N GLY A 227 -2.18 9.03 10.97
CA GLY A 227 -1.38 9.61 9.91
C GLY A 227 -1.94 10.93 9.39
N LYS A 228 -1.20 11.59 8.51
CA LYS A 228 -1.57 12.88 7.88
C LYS A 228 -1.91 13.98 8.91
N VAL A 229 -1.24 13.99 10.06
CA VAL A 229 -1.62 14.87 11.20
C VAL A 229 -1.60 16.33 10.79
N ILE A 230 -0.57 16.76 10.06
CA ILE A 230 -0.42 18.14 9.60
C ILE A 230 -1.47 18.56 8.54
N LEU A 231 -2.13 17.60 7.89
CA LEU A 231 -3.17 17.87 6.88
C LEU A 231 -4.59 17.96 7.46
N LYS A 232 -4.78 17.58 8.73
CA LYS A 232 -6.07 17.57 9.44
C LYS A 232 -6.23 18.78 10.32
#